data_414dfcb785bf2beba3f21644f4ea825d
#
_entry.id   414dfcb785bf2beba3f21644f4ea825d
#
_cell.length_a   1.000
_cell.length_b   1.000
_cell.length_c   1.000
_cell.angle_alpha   90.00
_cell.angle_beta   90.00
_cell.angle_gamma   90.00
#
_symmetry.space_group_name_H-M   'P 1'
#
loop_
_entity.id
_entity.type
_entity.pdbx_description
1 polymer ?
#
loop_
_entity_poly.entity_id
_entity_poly.type
_entity_poly.pdbx_seq_one_letter_code
_entity_poly.pdbx_strand_id
1 'polypeptide(L)'
;MTAQKFSPAQIRCMQRWYPLKDHPEQLRLLASPARFKVIPAGRRSGKTERFKRKIAKDVLAVPDSPFFIAAPTRAQVKKIYWEDMKLLCFTHLLPRDCVSESELTIRLPNGSSITLIGLDQPQRIEGTFCAGGGVDEIADVKKTAWIENISPALDTYNPLRPDYRAWCWLLGV
;
A
#
# COMPACT_ATOMS: atom_id res chain seq x y z
N MET A 1 16.50 17.34 31.68
CA MET A 1 15.88 16.85 30.43
C MET A 1 14.65 16.04 30.78
N THR A 2 13.47 16.59 30.59
CA THR A 2 12.19 15.87 30.84
C THR A 2 12.01 14.82 29.77
N ALA A 3 11.97 13.54 30.17
CA ALA A 3 11.67 12.45 29.24
C ALA A 3 10.29 12.68 28.60
N GLN A 4 10.25 12.82 27.29
CA GLN A 4 9.02 13.01 26.54
C GLN A 4 8.17 11.73 26.67
N LYS A 5 7.03 11.82 27.37
CA LYS A 5 6.10 10.70 27.54
C LYS A 5 5.29 10.53 26.26
N PHE A 6 5.43 9.40 25.57
CA PHE A 6 4.61 9.05 24.41
C PHE A 6 3.17 8.67 24.82
N SER A 7 2.20 9.08 24.04
CA SER A 7 0.82 8.64 24.23
C SER A 7 0.67 7.14 23.89
N PRO A 8 -0.37 6.46 24.42
CA PRO A 8 -0.63 5.06 24.05
C PRO A 8 -0.78 4.81 22.56
N ALA A 9 -1.33 5.79 21.81
CA ALA A 9 -1.46 5.72 20.36
C ALA A 9 -0.09 5.79 19.65
N GLN A 10 0.79 6.68 20.10
CA GLN A 10 2.16 6.78 19.59
C GLN A 10 2.95 5.49 19.82
N ILE A 11 2.82 4.92 21.03
CA ILE A 11 3.47 3.64 21.38
C ILE A 11 3.00 2.53 20.43
N ARG A 12 1.69 2.41 20.16
CA ARG A 12 1.17 1.39 19.22
C ARG A 12 1.72 1.56 17.80
N CYS A 13 1.80 2.79 17.29
CA CYS A 13 2.39 3.05 15.99
C CYS A 13 3.86 2.63 15.95
N MET A 14 4.65 2.99 16.96
CA MET A 14 6.05 2.58 17.04
C MET A 14 6.20 1.06 17.15
N GLN A 15 5.40 0.42 17.98
CA GLN A 15 5.39 -1.04 18.13
C GLN A 15 5.00 -1.76 16.82
N ARG A 16 4.15 -1.16 15.98
CA ARG A 16 3.78 -1.76 14.69
C ARG A 16 4.97 -1.84 13.72
N TRP A 17 6.01 -1.04 13.93
CA TRP A 17 7.26 -1.08 13.18
C TRP A 17 8.32 -2.03 13.79
N TYR A 18 7.90 -3.09 14.50
CA TYR A 18 8.82 -4.11 14.98
C TYR A 18 9.70 -4.68 13.85
N PRO A 19 10.95 -5.09 14.13
CA PRO A 19 11.82 -5.66 13.10
C PRO A 19 11.25 -6.98 12.57
N LEU A 20 11.24 -7.12 11.24
CA LEU A 20 10.87 -8.38 10.61
C LEU A 20 12.08 -9.31 10.55
N LYS A 21 11.85 -10.59 10.77
CA LYS A 21 12.89 -11.60 10.55
C LYS A 21 13.24 -11.64 9.06
N ASP A 22 14.53 -11.56 8.77
CA ASP A 22 15.00 -11.64 7.40
C ASP A 22 14.83 -13.05 6.83
N HIS A 23 14.39 -13.07 5.56
CA HIS A 23 14.28 -14.28 4.78
C HIS A 23 14.93 -14.03 3.41
N PRO A 24 15.85 -14.90 2.93
CA PRO A 24 16.61 -14.65 1.69
C PRO A 24 15.74 -14.30 0.48
N GLU A 25 14.65 -15.03 0.26
CA GLU A 25 13.75 -14.76 -0.88
C GLU A 25 13.02 -13.42 -0.76
N GLN A 26 12.67 -13.00 0.45
CA GLN A 26 12.07 -11.69 0.66
C GLN A 26 13.06 -10.55 0.43
N LEU A 27 14.34 -10.75 0.80
CA LEU A 27 15.41 -9.78 0.51
C LEU A 27 15.68 -9.69 -0.99
N ARG A 28 15.72 -10.82 -1.70
CA ARG A 28 15.81 -10.83 -3.19
C ARG A 28 14.65 -10.11 -3.84
N LEU A 29 13.42 -10.33 -3.36
CA LEU A 29 12.24 -9.63 -3.84
C LEU A 29 12.37 -8.11 -3.67
N LEU A 30 12.83 -7.65 -2.52
CA LEU A 30 13.04 -6.23 -2.24
C LEU A 30 14.16 -5.63 -3.10
N ALA A 31 15.27 -6.35 -3.29
CA ALA A 31 16.41 -5.90 -4.07
C ALA A 31 16.16 -5.90 -5.59
N SER A 32 15.19 -6.66 -6.07
CA SER A 32 14.89 -6.72 -7.50
C SER A 32 14.47 -5.35 -8.05
N PRO A 33 15.05 -4.87 -9.16
CA PRO A 33 14.67 -3.60 -9.80
C PRO A 33 13.38 -3.70 -10.63
N ALA A 34 12.78 -4.89 -10.74
CA ALA A 34 11.59 -5.10 -11.54
C ALA A 34 10.43 -4.22 -11.06
N ARG A 35 9.80 -3.53 -12.01
CA ARG A 35 8.65 -2.65 -11.81
C ARG A 35 7.41 -3.44 -11.40
N PHE A 36 7.17 -4.56 -12.05
CA PHE A 36 6.07 -5.49 -11.74
C PHE A 36 6.62 -6.78 -11.16
N LYS A 37 6.06 -7.21 -10.03
CA LYS A 37 6.52 -8.40 -9.31
C LYS A 37 5.34 -9.32 -9.02
N VAL A 38 5.38 -10.51 -9.58
CA VAL A 38 4.45 -11.59 -9.23
C VAL A 38 5.07 -12.39 -8.08
N ILE A 39 4.33 -12.53 -6.98
CA ILE A 39 4.82 -13.11 -5.73
C ILE A 39 3.96 -14.33 -5.38
N PRO A 40 4.21 -15.48 -6.03
CA PRO A 40 3.57 -16.74 -5.68
C PRO A 40 4.20 -17.28 -4.39
N ALA A 41 3.56 -17.05 -3.28
CA ALA A 41 4.09 -17.48 -1.99
C ALA A 41 2.99 -18.06 -1.11
N GLY A 42 3.26 -19.19 -0.51
CA GLY A 42 2.32 -19.92 0.33
C GLY A 42 1.79 -19.09 1.51
N ARG A 43 0.75 -19.58 2.15
CA ARG A 43 0.19 -18.98 3.37
C ARG A 43 1.26 -18.87 4.44
N ARG A 44 1.21 -17.80 5.26
CA ARG A 44 2.15 -17.49 6.35
C ARG A 44 3.59 -17.22 5.89
N SER A 45 3.85 -17.03 4.60
CA SER A 45 5.18 -16.65 4.07
C SER A 45 5.61 -15.23 4.42
N GLY A 46 4.73 -14.42 5.02
CA GLY A 46 5.02 -13.01 5.33
C GLY A 46 4.89 -12.05 4.14
N LYS A 47 4.40 -12.51 2.97
CA LYS A 47 4.23 -11.67 1.76
C LYS A 47 3.42 -10.40 2.03
N THR A 48 2.26 -10.55 2.66
CA THR A 48 1.35 -9.43 2.98
C THR A 48 2.00 -8.44 3.95
N GLU A 49 2.72 -8.91 4.96
CA GLU A 49 3.42 -8.03 5.91
C GLU A 49 4.55 -7.24 5.22
N ARG A 50 5.34 -7.88 4.36
CA ARG A 50 6.37 -7.19 3.57
C ARG A 50 5.77 -6.16 2.62
N PHE A 51 4.64 -6.49 2.00
CA PHE A 51 3.93 -5.54 1.13
C PHE A 51 3.40 -4.33 1.90
N LYS A 52 2.75 -4.52 3.05
CA LYS A 52 2.32 -3.43 3.93
C LYS A 52 3.47 -2.47 4.25
N ARG A 53 4.64 -3.02 4.61
CA ARG A 53 5.83 -2.23 4.94
C ARG A 53 6.40 -1.50 3.72
N LYS A 54 6.42 -2.15 2.56
CA LYS A 54 6.88 -1.54 1.31
C LYS A 54 6.04 -0.33 0.96
N ILE A 55 4.72 -0.47 0.95
CA ILE A 55 3.83 0.62 0.57
C ILE A 55 3.82 1.75 1.60
N ALA A 56 3.87 1.42 2.89
CA ALA A 56 3.96 2.43 3.95
C ALA A 56 5.27 3.23 3.86
N LYS A 57 6.40 2.59 3.59
CA LYS A 57 7.67 3.29 3.37
C LYS A 57 7.63 4.21 2.18
N ASP A 58 7.08 3.75 1.06
CA ASP A 58 7.05 4.53 -0.17
C ASP A 58 6.13 5.75 -0.04
N VAL A 59 4.93 5.59 0.51
CA VAL A 59 4.01 6.72 0.66
C VAL A 59 4.54 7.79 1.63
N LEU A 60 5.34 7.38 2.62
CA LEU A 60 6.00 8.31 3.54
C LEU A 60 7.20 9.01 2.90
N ALA A 61 7.91 8.32 2.00
CA ALA A 61 9.15 8.81 1.41
C ALA A 61 8.96 9.57 0.09
N VAL A 62 7.94 9.22 -0.70
CA VAL A 62 7.71 9.78 -2.04
C VAL A 62 6.57 10.78 -1.97
N PRO A 63 6.82 12.10 -2.07
CA PRO A 63 5.77 13.11 -1.98
C PRO A 63 4.89 13.14 -3.23
N ASP A 64 3.69 13.74 -3.09
CA ASP A 64 2.71 14.00 -4.15
C ASP A 64 2.38 12.77 -5.00
N SER A 65 2.27 11.62 -4.33
CA SER A 65 2.16 10.33 -5.00
C SER A 65 1.02 9.48 -4.42
N PRO A 66 0.00 9.18 -5.22
CA PRO A 66 -1.05 8.26 -4.82
C PRO A 66 -0.61 6.80 -4.98
N PHE A 67 -0.91 6.01 -3.97
CA PHE A 67 -0.69 4.56 -3.94
C PHE A 67 -2.00 3.83 -3.74
N PHE A 68 -2.06 2.57 -4.15
CA PHE A 68 -3.23 1.73 -3.91
C PHE A 68 -2.89 0.38 -3.30
N ILE A 69 -3.85 -0.19 -2.59
CA ILE A 69 -3.87 -1.58 -2.15
C ILE A 69 -5.20 -2.17 -2.62
N ALA A 70 -5.15 -3.23 -3.40
CA ALA A 70 -6.35 -3.87 -3.91
C ALA A 70 -6.46 -5.33 -3.46
N ALA A 71 -7.69 -5.82 -3.37
CA ALA A 71 -8.03 -7.22 -3.13
C ALA A 71 -9.33 -7.54 -3.90
N PRO A 72 -9.73 -8.81 -4.06
CA PRO A 72 -10.93 -9.18 -4.80
C PRO A 72 -12.19 -8.43 -4.35
N THR A 73 -12.34 -8.20 -3.05
CA THR A 73 -13.48 -7.43 -2.52
C THR A 73 -13.05 -6.32 -1.57
N ARG A 74 -13.90 -5.27 -1.47
CA ARG A 74 -13.69 -4.17 -0.53
C ARG A 74 -13.64 -4.63 0.93
N ALA A 75 -14.46 -5.62 1.30
CA ALA A 75 -14.47 -6.17 2.65
C ALA A 75 -13.14 -6.86 3.00
N GLN A 76 -12.58 -7.62 2.06
CA GLN A 76 -11.29 -8.30 2.22
C GLN A 76 -10.16 -7.29 2.40
N VAL A 77 -10.02 -6.31 1.51
CA VAL A 77 -8.95 -5.33 1.59
C VAL A 77 -9.03 -4.50 2.88
N LYS A 78 -10.23 -4.11 3.29
CA LYS A 78 -10.44 -3.41 4.58
C LYS A 78 -10.00 -4.27 5.75
N LYS A 79 -10.46 -5.53 5.83
CA LYS A 79 -10.15 -6.45 6.92
C LYS A 79 -8.64 -6.72 7.07
N ILE A 80 -7.93 -6.85 5.93
CA ILE A 80 -6.50 -7.25 5.93
C ILE A 80 -5.59 -6.05 6.18
N TYR A 81 -5.93 -4.88 5.63
CA TYR A 81 -4.96 -3.77 5.52
C TYR A 81 -5.32 -2.54 6.33
N TRP A 82 -6.62 -2.21 6.52
CA TRP A 82 -7.03 -0.87 6.93
C TRP A 82 -6.43 -0.42 8.25
N GLU A 83 -6.63 -1.18 9.32
CA GLU A 83 -6.12 -0.82 10.65
C GLU A 83 -4.60 -0.79 10.69
N ASP A 84 -3.95 -1.76 10.04
CA ASP A 84 -2.50 -1.83 9.97
C ASP A 84 -1.90 -0.63 9.22
N MET A 85 -2.50 -0.23 8.10
CA MET A 85 -2.02 0.91 7.33
C MET A 85 -2.17 2.21 8.10
N LYS A 86 -3.24 2.40 8.86
CA LYS A 86 -3.39 3.54 9.77
C LYS A 86 -2.25 3.60 10.79
N LEU A 87 -1.86 2.47 11.37
CA LEU A 87 -0.74 2.41 12.32
C LEU A 87 0.61 2.64 11.64
N LEU A 88 0.85 2.01 10.50
CA LEU A 88 2.11 2.14 9.74
C LEU A 88 2.33 3.56 9.19
N CYS A 89 1.27 4.26 8.85
CA CYS A 89 1.30 5.65 8.37
C CYS A 89 1.19 6.68 9.51
N PHE A 90 1.23 6.26 10.76
CA PHE A 90 1.19 7.15 11.93
C PHE A 90 -0.03 8.09 11.95
N THR A 91 -1.19 7.66 11.45
CA THR A 91 -2.37 8.52 11.31
C THR A 91 -2.86 9.12 12.63
N HIS A 92 -2.56 8.49 13.77
CA HIS A 92 -2.86 9.04 15.11
C HIS A 92 -2.05 10.30 15.48
N LEU A 93 -1.03 10.63 14.69
CA LEU A 93 -0.24 11.86 14.84
C LEU A 93 -0.66 12.94 13.85
N LEU A 94 -1.58 12.63 12.96
CA LEU A 94 -2.05 13.51 11.89
C LEU A 94 -3.43 14.09 12.23
N PRO A 95 -3.85 15.16 11.56
CA PRO A 95 -5.21 15.67 11.65
C PRO A 95 -6.25 14.59 11.33
N ARG A 96 -7.45 14.69 11.91
CA ARG A 96 -8.51 13.66 11.75
C ARG A 96 -9.00 13.50 10.31
N ASP A 97 -8.94 14.55 9.52
CA ASP A 97 -9.34 14.59 8.11
C ASP A 97 -8.35 13.88 7.18
N CYS A 98 -7.18 13.47 7.69
CA CYS A 98 -6.24 12.66 6.92
C CYS A 98 -6.77 11.26 6.60
N VAL A 99 -7.80 10.78 7.30
CA VAL A 99 -8.37 9.43 7.14
C VAL A 99 -9.85 9.52 6.72
N SER A 100 -10.16 8.96 5.56
CA SER A 100 -11.54 8.78 5.08
C SER A 100 -11.98 7.32 5.22
N GLU A 101 -12.82 7.04 6.20
CA GLU A 101 -13.36 5.68 6.44
C GLU A 101 -14.32 5.24 5.31
N SER A 102 -15.05 6.18 4.70
CA SER A 102 -15.97 5.90 3.61
C SER A 102 -15.25 5.58 2.30
N GLU A 103 -14.13 6.25 2.02
CA GLU A 103 -13.33 6.02 0.83
C GLU A 103 -12.22 4.98 1.04
N LEU A 104 -11.93 4.64 2.29
CA LEU A 104 -10.76 3.86 2.70
C LEU A 104 -9.44 4.48 2.18
N THR A 105 -9.31 5.79 2.38
CA THR A 105 -8.16 6.56 1.93
C THR A 105 -7.46 7.22 3.12
N ILE A 106 -6.13 7.13 3.12
CA ILE A 106 -5.25 7.84 4.05
C ILE A 106 -4.50 8.89 3.24
N ARG A 107 -4.58 10.16 3.64
CA ARG A 107 -3.85 11.28 3.03
C ARG A 107 -2.75 11.73 3.97
N LEU A 108 -1.55 11.94 3.44
CA LEU A 108 -0.38 12.33 4.22
C LEU A 108 -0.01 13.79 4.00
N PRO A 109 0.65 14.45 4.97
CA PRO A 109 1.07 15.84 4.85
C PRO A 109 2.05 16.13 3.72
N ASN A 110 2.73 15.09 3.20
CA ASN A 110 3.62 15.21 2.04
C ASN A 110 2.88 15.18 0.68
N GLY A 111 1.54 15.30 0.67
CA GLY A 111 0.71 15.25 -0.55
C GLY A 111 0.39 13.85 -1.05
N SER A 112 0.98 12.82 -0.46
CA SER A 112 0.75 11.44 -0.90
C SER A 112 -0.46 10.79 -0.23
N SER A 113 -0.99 9.75 -0.86
CA SER A 113 -2.14 9.03 -0.32
C SER A 113 -2.07 7.52 -0.57
N ILE A 114 -2.80 6.77 0.24
CA ILE A 114 -3.07 5.34 0.02
C ILE A 114 -4.57 5.14 -0.03
N THR A 115 -5.06 4.50 -1.09
CA THR A 115 -6.47 4.10 -1.22
C THR A 115 -6.60 2.59 -1.26
N LEU A 116 -7.51 2.04 -0.46
CA LEU A 116 -7.82 0.61 -0.45
C LEU A 116 -9.02 0.35 -1.37
N ILE A 117 -8.86 -0.56 -2.34
CA ILE A 117 -9.80 -0.78 -3.43
C ILE A 117 -10.25 -2.24 -3.48
N GLY A 118 -11.56 -2.46 -3.53
CA GLY A 118 -12.12 -3.78 -3.87
C GLY A 118 -12.26 -3.88 -5.39
N LEU A 119 -11.72 -4.95 -5.97
CA LEU A 119 -11.78 -5.19 -7.42
C LEU A 119 -13.10 -5.86 -7.86
N ASP A 120 -14.06 -5.95 -6.96
CA ASP A 120 -15.49 -6.08 -7.28
C ASP A 120 -16.04 -4.81 -7.96
N GLN A 121 -15.39 -3.67 -7.77
CA GLN A 121 -15.65 -2.39 -8.45
C GLN A 121 -14.32 -1.77 -8.93
N PRO A 122 -13.67 -2.32 -9.95
CA PRO A 122 -12.33 -1.90 -10.37
C PRO A 122 -12.28 -0.49 -10.96
N GLN A 123 -13.41 0.04 -11.47
CA GLN A 123 -13.50 1.39 -12.03
C GLN A 123 -13.17 2.50 -11.01
N ARG A 124 -13.08 2.19 -9.73
CA ARG A 124 -12.68 3.16 -8.69
C ARG A 124 -11.23 3.64 -8.80
N ILE A 125 -10.39 2.92 -9.56
CA ILE A 125 -9.01 3.33 -9.85
C ILE A 125 -8.90 4.15 -11.13
N GLU A 126 -9.96 4.20 -11.94
CA GLU A 126 -9.96 4.91 -13.21
C GLU A 126 -9.81 6.43 -13.01
N GLY A 127 -9.16 7.08 -13.99
CA GLY A 127 -8.97 8.52 -14.01
C GLY A 127 -7.94 9.06 -13.02
N THR A 128 -7.30 8.19 -12.24
CA THR A 128 -6.20 8.56 -11.35
C THR A 128 -4.89 7.94 -11.82
N PHE A 129 -3.79 8.67 -11.70
CA PHE A 129 -2.49 8.02 -11.80
C PHE A 129 -2.15 7.37 -10.45
N CYS A 130 -1.40 6.27 -10.48
CA CYS A 130 -0.89 5.63 -9.28
C CYS A 130 0.63 5.50 -9.36
N ALA A 131 1.32 5.97 -8.33
CA ALA A 131 2.77 5.84 -8.22
C ALA A 131 3.21 4.41 -7.89
N GLY A 132 2.33 3.64 -7.29
CA GLY A 132 2.57 2.24 -7.01
C GLY A 132 1.45 1.61 -6.21
N GLY A 133 1.56 0.30 -6.04
CA GLY A 133 0.57 -0.43 -5.26
C GLY A 133 0.72 -1.93 -5.37
N GLY A 134 -0.34 -2.62 -5.07
CA GLY A 134 -0.41 -4.06 -5.29
C GLY A 134 -1.78 -4.64 -5.11
N VAL A 135 -1.90 -5.84 -5.62
CA VAL A 135 -3.11 -6.64 -5.60
C VAL A 135 -2.85 -7.90 -4.80
N ASP A 136 -3.57 -8.07 -3.71
CA ASP A 136 -3.56 -9.31 -2.92
C ASP A 136 -4.60 -10.29 -3.45
N GLU A 137 -4.33 -11.59 -3.32
CA GLU A 137 -5.15 -12.68 -3.85
C GLU A 137 -5.44 -12.50 -5.36
N ILE A 138 -4.39 -12.24 -6.15
CA ILE A 138 -4.51 -11.93 -7.59
C ILE A 138 -5.18 -13.05 -8.40
N ALA A 139 -5.10 -14.30 -7.94
CA ALA A 139 -5.74 -15.43 -8.59
C ALA A 139 -7.28 -15.33 -8.63
N ASP A 140 -7.86 -14.64 -7.65
CA ASP A 140 -9.31 -14.44 -7.54
C ASP A 140 -9.79 -13.15 -8.24
N VAL A 141 -8.89 -12.42 -8.91
CA VAL A 141 -9.19 -11.18 -9.60
C VAL A 141 -9.41 -11.43 -11.09
N LYS A 142 -10.44 -10.81 -11.66
CA LYS A 142 -10.70 -10.88 -13.11
C LYS A 142 -9.55 -10.23 -13.89
N LYS A 143 -9.12 -10.87 -14.97
CA LYS A 143 -8.05 -10.35 -15.86
C LYS A 143 -8.36 -8.96 -16.42
N THR A 144 -9.64 -8.68 -16.68
CA THR A 144 -10.11 -7.37 -17.16
C THR A 144 -9.77 -6.25 -16.19
N ALA A 145 -9.86 -6.47 -14.87
CA ALA A 145 -9.51 -5.46 -13.87
C ALA A 145 -8.03 -5.02 -13.97
N TRP A 146 -7.13 -5.94 -14.32
CA TRP A 146 -5.73 -5.59 -14.57
C TRP A 146 -5.57 -4.77 -15.86
N ILE A 147 -6.14 -5.26 -16.97
CA ILE A 147 -5.93 -4.69 -18.31
C ILE A 147 -6.60 -3.33 -18.45
N GLU A 148 -7.84 -3.22 -17.98
CA GLU A 148 -8.70 -2.06 -18.21
C GLU A 148 -8.54 -0.96 -17.15
N ASN A 149 -8.15 -1.31 -15.91
CA ASN A 149 -8.17 -0.38 -14.79
C ASN A 149 -6.79 -0.17 -14.14
N ILE A 150 -6.11 -1.24 -13.73
CA ILE A 150 -4.88 -1.13 -12.92
C ILE A 150 -3.68 -0.73 -13.78
N SER A 151 -3.44 -1.42 -14.90
CA SER A 151 -2.29 -1.14 -15.76
C SER A 151 -2.32 0.29 -16.31
N PRO A 152 -3.46 0.81 -16.82
CA PRO A 152 -3.53 2.21 -17.24
C PRO A 152 -3.24 3.22 -16.13
N ALA A 153 -3.72 2.97 -14.90
CA ALA A 153 -3.47 3.85 -13.77
C ALA A 153 -1.97 3.92 -13.39
N LEU A 154 -1.23 2.81 -13.59
CA LEU A 154 0.22 2.74 -13.35
C LEU A 154 1.06 3.27 -14.52
N ASP A 155 0.49 3.35 -15.72
CA ASP A 155 1.16 3.86 -16.92
C ASP A 155 0.86 5.35 -17.16
N THR A 156 -0.06 5.93 -16.40
CA THR A 156 -0.39 7.35 -16.49
C THR A 156 0.80 8.20 -16.03
N TYR A 157 1.15 9.19 -16.85
CA TYR A 157 2.25 10.13 -16.56
C TYR A 157 1.91 11.01 -15.35
N ASN A 158 2.87 11.11 -14.42
CA ASN A 158 2.79 12.08 -13.33
C ASN A 158 3.67 13.30 -13.64
N PRO A 159 3.10 14.46 -13.95
CA PRO A 159 3.87 15.66 -14.28
C PRO A 159 4.73 16.17 -13.11
N LEU A 160 4.35 15.89 -11.87
CA LEU A 160 5.12 16.27 -10.68
C LEU A 160 6.35 15.38 -10.44
N ARG A 161 6.37 14.19 -11.06
CA ARG A 161 7.43 13.19 -10.87
C ARG A 161 7.75 12.48 -12.19
N PRO A 162 8.31 13.19 -13.19
CA PRO A 162 8.51 12.64 -14.54
C PRO A 162 9.45 11.43 -14.58
N ASP A 163 10.41 11.37 -13.65
CA ASP A 163 11.40 10.27 -13.57
C ASP A 163 10.94 9.09 -12.71
N TYR A 164 9.81 9.23 -12.02
CA TYR A 164 9.31 8.16 -11.15
C TYR A 164 8.51 7.13 -11.95
N ARG A 165 8.97 5.88 -11.92
CA ARG A 165 8.26 4.76 -12.54
C ARG A 165 7.38 4.05 -11.53
N ALA A 166 6.08 4.05 -11.78
CA ALA A 166 5.13 3.33 -10.97
C ALA A 166 5.41 1.82 -10.94
N TRP A 167 5.15 1.19 -9.83
CA TRP A 167 5.40 -0.23 -9.61
C TRP A 167 4.16 -0.96 -9.08
N CYS A 168 4.10 -2.28 -9.26
CA CYS A 168 3.01 -3.08 -8.71
C CYS A 168 3.50 -4.46 -8.24
N TRP A 169 3.00 -4.89 -7.08
CA TRP A 169 3.14 -6.24 -6.57
C TRP A 169 1.85 -7.01 -6.73
N LEU A 170 1.92 -8.18 -7.33
CA LEU A 170 0.82 -9.12 -7.51
C LEU A 170 1.05 -10.29 -6.56
N LEU A 171 0.30 -10.33 -5.46
CA LEU A 171 0.45 -11.33 -4.42
C LEU A 171 -0.58 -12.45 -4.66
N GLY A 172 -0.12 -13.68 -4.64
CA GLY A 172 -0.95 -14.85 -4.84
C GLY A 172 -0.51 -16.05 -4.00
N VAL A 173 -1.29 -17.10 -4.03
CA VAL A 173 -0.95 -18.42 -3.49
C VAL A 173 -0.73 -19.38 -4.65
#